data_2ffb132f071fe2e2890456df161dd924
#
_entry.id   2ffb132f071fe2e2890456df161dd924
#
_cell.length_a   1.000
_cell.length_b   1.000
_cell.length_c   1.000
_cell.angle_alpha   90.00
_cell.angle_beta   90.00
_cell.angle_gamma   90.00
#
_symmetry.space_group_name_H-M   'P 1'
#
loop_
_entity.id
_entity.type
_entity.pdbx_description
1 polymer ?
#
loop_
_entity_poly.entity_id
_entity_poly.type
_entity_poly.pdbx_seq_one_letter_code
_entity_poly.pdbx_strand_id
1 'polypeptide(L)'
;KELVDNCYESSKAFFDLDYEIKNTYSSVGSKGARGYTPKGIETAVGEKIADQKEFWHHGPVIDDSFDKKIPKNLNIEQVPQFNSNFDELYDELHKIGSRVLSVIALSLGLDRNYFTSWIEKGNSLLRSIHYPPVESFSNPQRARAHEDINLITLLIGAEEGGLEVLNKDGSWIKVEPSSEA
;
A
#
# COMPACT_ATOMS: atom_id res chain seq x y z
N LYS A 1 8.25 -5.56 14.58
CA LYS A 1 9.36 -5.78 13.64
C LYS A 1 9.23 -7.13 12.93
N GLU A 2 9.21 -8.25 13.65
CA GLU A 2 9.11 -9.60 13.06
C GLU A 2 7.96 -9.74 12.04
N LEU A 3 6.76 -9.24 12.34
CA LEU A 3 5.62 -9.26 11.42
C LEU A 3 5.90 -8.48 10.12
N VAL A 4 6.53 -7.33 10.24
CA VAL A 4 6.91 -6.50 9.07
C VAL A 4 7.95 -7.23 8.22
N ASP A 5 8.96 -7.83 8.86
CA ASP A 5 10.01 -8.61 8.18
C ASP A 5 9.38 -9.80 7.43
N ASN A 6 8.46 -10.56 8.06
CA ASN A 6 7.73 -11.66 7.43
C ASN A 6 6.89 -11.21 6.22
N CYS A 7 6.29 -10.01 6.29
CA CYS A 7 5.55 -9.44 5.15
C CYS A 7 6.49 -9.03 4.01
N TYR A 8 7.67 -8.47 4.31
CA TYR A 8 8.68 -8.17 3.29
C TYR A 8 9.19 -9.43 2.61
N GLU A 9 9.50 -10.49 3.37
CA GLU A 9 9.90 -11.79 2.81
C GLU A 9 8.81 -12.40 1.93
N SER A 10 7.54 -12.35 2.38
CA SER A 10 6.40 -12.81 1.58
C SER A 10 6.23 -12.00 0.30
N SER A 11 6.38 -10.66 0.39
CA SER A 11 6.32 -9.76 -0.77
C SER A 11 7.43 -10.10 -1.77
N LYS A 12 8.66 -10.24 -1.28
CA LYS A 12 9.80 -10.61 -2.12
C LYS A 12 9.57 -11.94 -2.82
N ALA A 13 9.15 -12.97 -2.08
CA ALA A 13 8.86 -14.28 -2.64
C ALA A 13 7.77 -14.22 -3.72
N PHE A 14 6.74 -13.38 -3.56
CA PHE A 14 5.71 -13.17 -4.56
C PHE A 14 6.24 -12.42 -5.80
N PHE A 15 6.97 -11.32 -5.63
CA PHE A 15 7.46 -10.53 -6.76
C PHE A 15 8.57 -11.23 -7.55
N ASP A 16 9.29 -12.17 -6.93
CA ASP A 16 10.28 -13.03 -7.58
C ASP A 16 9.65 -14.15 -8.44
N LEU A 17 8.32 -14.38 -8.35
CA LEU A 17 7.64 -15.36 -9.21
C LEU A 17 7.66 -14.92 -10.69
N ASP A 18 7.56 -15.89 -11.59
CA ASP A 18 7.42 -15.63 -13.02
C ASP A 18 6.21 -14.73 -13.31
N TYR A 19 6.35 -13.84 -14.29
CA TYR A 19 5.31 -12.88 -14.68
C TYR A 19 3.96 -13.58 -14.95
N GLU A 20 3.98 -14.71 -15.65
CA GLU A 20 2.77 -15.48 -15.99
C GLU A 20 2.02 -15.93 -14.73
N ILE A 21 2.74 -16.35 -13.71
CA ILE A 21 2.16 -16.74 -12.41
C ILE A 21 1.58 -15.51 -11.70
N LYS A 22 2.37 -14.44 -11.57
CA LYS A 22 1.89 -13.20 -10.94
C LYS A 22 0.63 -12.67 -11.63
N ASN A 23 0.60 -12.73 -12.97
CA ASN A 23 -0.52 -12.20 -13.76
C ASN A 23 -1.83 -13.00 -13.60
N THR A 24 -1.78 -14.26 -13.13
CA THR A 24 -2.99 -14.99 -12.74
C THR A 24 -3.75 -14.34 -11.59
N TYR A 25 -3.06 -13.56 -10.77
CA TYR A 25 -3.58 -12.78 -9.65
C TYR A 25 -3.92 -11.33 -10.03
N SER A 26 -4.07 -11.04 -11.33
CA SER A 26 -4.30 -9.67 -11.83
C SER A 26 -5.51 -9.01 -11.18
N SER A 27 -5.32 -7.76 -10.77
CA SER A 27 -6.33 -6.91 -10.16
C SER A 27 -7.42 -6.40 -11.12
N VAL A 28 -7.34 -6.74 -12.40
CA VAL A 28 -8.29 -6.26 -13.45
C VAL A 28 -9.74 -6.58 -13.08
N GLY A 29 -10.02 -7.79 -12.60
CA GLY A 29 -11.36 -8.21 -12.18
C GLY A 29 -11.92 -7.44 -10.99
N SER A 30 -11.07 -6.94 -10.09
CA SER A 30 -11.41 -6.14 -8.92
C SER A 30 -11.26 -4.62 -9.15
N LYS A 31 -11.05 -4.19 -10.39
CA LYS A 31 -10.77 -2.78 -10.75
C LYS A 31 -9.60 -2.18 -9.94
N GLY A 32 -8.58 -2.97 -9.67
CA GLY A 32 -7.41 -2.57 -8.90
C GLY A 32 -7.56 -2.66 -7.38
N ALA A 33 -8.70 -3.10 -6.85
CA ALA A 33 -8.95 -3.10 -5.40
C ALA A 33 -8.28 -4.28 -4.67
N ARG A 34 -7.92 -5.35 -5.34
CA ARG A 34 -7.23 -6.54 -4.78
C ARG A 34 -6.33 -7.16 -5.82
N GLY A 35 -5.25 -7.77 -5.36
CA GLY A 35 -4.37 -8.57 -6.18
C GLY A 35 -3.23 -7.77 -6.82
N TYR A 36 -2.66 -8.33 -7.85
CA TYR A 36 -1.45 -7.87 -8.51
C TYR A 36 -1.71 -6.85 -9.61
N THR A 37 -0.94 -5.78 -9.59
CA THR A 37 -0.88 -4.79 -10.69
C THR A 37 0.52 -4.78 -11.25
N PRO A 38 0.71 -5.15 -12.53
CA PRO A 38 2.01 -5.21 -13.16
C PRO A 38 2.59 -3.82 -13.46
N LYS A 39 3.91 -3.81 -13.68
CA LYS A 39 4.66 -2.63 -14.12
C LYS A 39 4.04 -2.01 -15.38
N GLY A 40 4.01 -0.68 -15.42
CA GLY A 40 3.57 0.04 -16.60
C GLY A 40 2.06 0.25 -16.73
N ILE A 41 1.28 -0.11 -15.71
CA ILE A 41 -0.19 0.09 -15.70
C ILE A 41 -0.58 1.39 -14.99
N GLU A 42 0.01 1.67 -13.83
CA GLU A 42 -0.33 2.88 -13.08
C GLU A 42 0.46 4.09 -13.63
N THR A 43 -0.27 5.17 -13.87
CA THR A 43 0.30 6.44 -14.36
C THR A 43 -0.21 7.56 -13.47
N ALA A 44 0.68 8.41 -12.97
CA ALA A 44 0.29 9.57 -12.18
C ALA A 44 -0.57 10.54 -13.00
N VAL A 45 -1.49 11.23 -12.35
CA VAL A 45 -2.42 12.16 -13.00
C VAL A 45 -1.65 13.24 -13.77
N GLY A 46 -1.96 13.41 -15.05
CA GLY A 46 -1.30 14.38 -15.93
C GLY A 46 -0.03 13.88 -16.61
N GLU A 47 0.43 12.67 -16.31
CA GLU A 47 1.63 12.09 -16.90
C GLU A 47 1.32 11.17 -18.08
N LYS A 48 2.31 10.98 -18.96
CA LYS A 48 2.21 10.10 -20.14
C LYS A 48 3.02 8.81 -19.98
N ILE A 49 3.91 8.77 -19.01
CA ILE A 49 4.81 7.64 -18.79
C ILE A 49 4.36 6.96 -17.49
N ALA A 50 4.11 5.67 -17.56
CA ALA A 50 3.74 4.87 -16.41
C ALA A 50 4.90 4.71 -15.41
N ASP A 51 4.56 4.61 -14.14
CA ASP A 51 5.51 4.38 -13.06
C ASP A 51 6.24 3.04 -13.23
N GLN A 52 7.51 3.01 -12.82
CA GLN A 52 8.35 1.82 -12.90
C GLN A 52 8.21 0.98 -11.63
N LYS A 53 6.98 0.63 -11.29
CA LYS A 53 6.64 -0.18 -10.11
C LYS A 53 5.61 -1.25 -10.46
N GLU A 54 5.62 -2.32 -9.71
CA GLU A 54 4.55 -3.29 -9.62
C GLU A 54 4.09 -3.36 -8.16
N PHE A 55 2.86 -3.78 -7.91
CA PHE A 55 2.35 -3.81 -6.55
C PHE A 55 1.26 -4.84 -6.34
N TRP A 56 1.05 -5.18 -5.07
CA TRP A 56 -0.04 -6.01 -4.58
C TRP A 56 -0.97 -5.20 -3.67
N HIS A 57 -2.28 -5.33 -3.87
CA HIS A 57 -3.28 -4.81 -2.96
C HIS A 57 -3.91 -5.91 -2.14
N HIS A 58 -3.94 -5.69 -0.82
CA HIS A 58 -4.58 -6.52 0.17
C HIS A 58 -5.58 -5.68 0.97
N GLY A 59 -6.71 -6.22 1.34
CA GLY A 59 -7.74 -5.52 2.11
C GLY A 59 -8.12 -6.27 3.39
N PRO A 60 -9.19 -5.85 4.06
CA PRO A 60 -9.68 -6.54 5.25
C PRO A 60 -10.10 -7.98 4.96
N VAL A 61 -10.04 -8.81 5.97
CA VAL A 61 -10.74 -10.11 5.98
C VAL A 61 -12.24 -9.82 6.04
N ILE A 62 -13.00 -10.28 5.05
CA ILE A 62 -14.40 -9.93 4.84
C ILE A 62 -15.32 -11.02 5.37
N ASP A 63 -16.28 -10.61 6.21
CA ASP A 63 -17.43 -11.39 6.63
C ASP A 63 -18.76 -10.84 6.04
N ASP A 64 -19.88 -11.41 6.45
CA ASP A 64 -21.22 -11.04 5.96
C ASP A 64 -21.66 -9.61 6.37
N SER A 65 -20.92 -8.93 7.25
CA SER A 65 -21.22 -7.58 7.71
C SER A 65 -20.65 -6.47 6.81
N PHE A 66 -19.77 -6.83 5.87
CA PHE A 66 -19.19 -5.90 4.90
C PHE A 66 -20.13 -5.66 3.70
N ASP A 67 -19.96 -4.52 3.03
CA ASP A 67 -20.63 -4.26 1.75
C ASP A 67 -20.17 -5.30 0.73
N LYS A 68 -21.14 -5.95 0.07
CA LYS A 68 -20.91 -6.99 -0.95
C LYS A 68 -20.09 -6.52 -2.16
N LYS A 69 -19.94 -5.21 -2.33
CA LYS A 69 -19.10 -4.61 -3.38
C LYS A 69 -17.62 -4.64 -3.04
N ILE A 70 -17.26 -4.84 -1.75
CA ILE A 70 -15.86 -4.94 -1.33
C ILE A 70 -15.37 -6.33 -1.70
N PRO A 71 -14.34 -6.46 -2.55
CA PRO A 71 -13.86 -7.77 -2.99
C PRO A 71 -13.05 -8.47 -1.87
N LYS A 72 -13.10 -9.79 -1.84
CA LYS A 72 -12.27 -10.62 -0.98
C LYS A 72 -10.81 -10.60 -1.43
N ASN A 73 -9.89 -10.83 -0.50
CA ASN A 73 -8.49 -11.05 -0.82
C ASN A 73 -8.33 -12.31 -1.68
N LEU A 74 -7.37 -12.26 -2.62
CA LEU A 74 -6.97 -13.43 -3.39
C LEU A 74 -6.01 -14.28 -2.56
N ASN A 75 -6.13 -15.60 -2.66
CA ASN A 75 -5.21 -16.51 -2.00
C ASN A 75 -4.03 -16.85 -2.92
N ILE A 76 -2.79 -16.65 -2.44
CA ILE A 76 -1.58 -16.94 -3.18
C ILE A 76 -1.09 -18.33 -2.81
N GLU A 77 -1.21 -19.29 -3.74
CA GLU A 77 -0.83 -20.68 -3.51
C GLU A 77 0.69 -20.87 -3.46
N GLN A 78 1.44 -20.09 -4.24
CA GLN A 78 2.89 -20.19 -4.36
C GLN A 78 3.65 -19.68 -3.15
N VAL A 79 3.01 -18.84 -2.33
CA VAL A 79 3.57 -18.29 -1.09
C VAL A 79 2.59 -18.54 0.06
N PRO A 80 2.58 -19.72 0.67
CA PRO A 80 1.52 -20.17 1.58
C PRO A 80 1.23 -19.25 2.78
N GLN A 81 2.26 -18.54 3.26
CA GLN A 81 2.14 -17.64 4.42
C GLN A 81 1.77 -16.19 4.03
N PHE A 82 1.67 -15.89 2.75
CA PHE A 82 1.43 -14.53 2.27
C PHE A 82 0.15 -13.94 2.87
N ASN A 83 -0.98 -14.62 2.70
CA ASN A 83 -2.25 -14.10 3.17
C ASN A 83 -2.28 -13.93 4.70
N SER A 84 -1.81 -14.91 5.48
CA SER A 84 -1.81 -14.81 6.94
C SER A 84 -0.94 -13.66 7.44
N ASN A 85 0.25 -13.45 6.87
CA ASN A 85 1.13 -12.35 7.22
C ASN A 85 0.49 -10.99 6.89
N PHE A 86 -0.12 -10.88 5.71
CA PHE A 86 -0.77 -9.65 5.28
C PHE A 86 -2.08 -9.35 6.02
N ASP A 87 -2.87 -10.36 6.37
CA ASP A 87 -4.08 -10.20 7.20
C ASP A 87 -3.70 -9.65 8.58
N GLU A 88 -2.67 -10.21 9.23
CA GLU A 88 -2.20 -9.75 10.54
C GLU A 88 -1.62 -8.32 10.47
N LEU A 89 -0.79 -8.03 9.46
CA LEU A 89 -0.24 -6.68 9.27
C LEU A 89 -1.35 -5.65 8.98
N TYR A 90 -2.33 -6.02 8.17
CA TYR A 90 -3.48 -5.17 7.90
C TYR A 90 -4.21 -4.80 9.20
N ASP A 91 -4.50 -5.78 10.05
CA ASP A 91 -5.21 -5.57 11.31
C ASP A 91 -4.42 -4.67 12.27
N GLU A 92 -3.11 -4.86 12.39
CA GLU A 92 -2.26 -4.02 13.24
C GLU A 92 -2.17 -2.57 12.72
N LEU A 93 -1.99 -2.38 11.41
CA LEU A 93 -1.99 -1.05 10.82
C LEU A 93 -3.36 -0.37 10.92
N HIS A 94 -4.46 -1.13 10.77
CA HIS A 94 -5.81 -0.60 10.97
C HIS A 94 -6.03 -0.08 12.40
N LYS A 95 -5.56 -0.81 13.42
CA LYS A 95 -5.59 -0.38 14.83
C LYS A 95 -4.78 0.90 15.05
N ILE A 96 -3.58 0.99 14.47
CA ILE A 96 -2.72 2.18 14.57
C ILE A 96 -3.40 3.36 13.86
N GLY A 97 -3.88 3.18 12.64
CA GLY A 97 -4.57 4.20 11.85
C GLY A 97 -5.81 4.75 12.56
N SER A 98 -6.58 3.88 13.19
CA SER A 98 -7.75 4.28 13.99
C SER A 98 -7.38 5.17 15.17
N ARG A 99 -6.25 4.88 15.85
CA ARG A 99 -5.73 5.72 16.94
C ARG A 99 -5.25 7.07 16.43
N VAL A 100 -4.53 7.09 15.30
CA VAL A 100 -4.06 8.33 14.66
C VAL A 100 -5.25 9.21 14.28
N LEU A 101 -6.27 8.66 13.64
CA LEU A 101 -7.49 9.38 13.27
C LEU A 101 -8.24 9.93 14.50
N SER A 102 -8.25 9.19 15.62
CA SER A 102 -8.83 9.68 16.87
C SER A 102 -8.08 10.91 17.41
N VAL A 103 -6.75 10.93 17.31
CA VAL A 103 -5.93 12.10 17.72
C VAL A 103 -6.17 13.27 16.77
N ILE A 104 -6.25 13.02 15.46
CA ILE A 104 -6.57 14.05 14.46
C ILE A 104 -7.96 14.66 14.75
N ALA A 105 -8.98 13.85 15.01
CA ALA A 105 -10.31 14.34 15.37
C ALA A 105 -10.26 15.30 16.56
N LEU A 106 -9.60 14.91 17.65
CA LEU A 106 -9.42 15.75 18.83
C LEU A 106 -8.68 17.06 18.52
N SER A 107 -7.64 17.02 17.70
CA SER A 107 -6.87 18.21 17.31
C SER A 107 -7.70 19.21 16.47
N LEU A 108 -8.72 18.72 15.79
CA LEU A 108 -9.69 19.52 15.03
C LEU A 108 -10.89 19.96 15.87
N GLY A 109 -10.92 19.67 17.17
CA GLY A 109 -12.07 19.98 18.05
C GLY A 109 -13.29 19.10 17.80
N LEU A 110 -13.13 17.94 17.17
CA LEU A 110 -14.20 16.99 16.87
C LEU A 110 -14.30 15.91 17.96
N ASP A 111 -15.39 15.14 17.95
CA ASP A 111 -15.52 13.95 18.79
C ASP A 111 -14.41 12.94 18.46
N ARG A 112 -13.90 12.26 19.49
CA ARG A 112 -12.82 11.27 19.36
C ARG A 112 -13.11 10.20 18.30
N ASN A 113 -14.37 9.81 18.17
CA ASN A 113 -14.82 8.75 17.28
C ASN A 113 -15.35 9.27 15.94
N TYR A 114 -15.12 10.54 15.63
CA TYR A 114 -15.68 11.18 14.43
C TYR A 114 -15.41 10.38 13.14
N PHE A 115 -14.21 9.84 12.99
CA PHE A 115 -13.83 9.09 11.80
C PHE A 115 -14.15 7.58 11.87
N THR A 116 -14.62 7.06 13.02
CA THR A 116 -14.83 5.61 13.20
C THR A 116 -15.77 5.02 12.15
N SER A 117 -16.91 5.66 11.89
CA SER A 117 -17.88 5.19 10.90
C SER A 117 -17.38 5.28 9.45
N TRP A 118 -16.31 6.04 9.19
CA TRP A 118 -15.73 6.18 7.86
C TRP A 118 -14.74 5.06 7.53
N ILE A 119 -14.13 4.48 8.55
CA ILE A 119 -13.09 3.45 8.40
C ILE A 119 -13.59 2.05 8.79
N GLU A 120 -14.63 1.96 9.65
CA GLU A 120 -15.21 0.68 10.06
C GLU A 120 -15.85 0.00 8.86
N LYS A 121 -15.45 -1.26 8.59
CA LYS A 121 -15.91 -2.06 7.44
C LYS A 121 -15.73 -1.39 6.09
N GLY A 122 -14.79 -0.44 6.02
CA GLY A 122 -14.40 0.23 4.79
C GLY A 122 -13.44 -0.62 3.93
N ASN A 123 -13.13 -0.09 2.75
CA ASN A 123 -12.20 -0.71 1.82
C ASN A 123 -10.79 -0.11 1.93
N SER A 124 -10.25 -0.01 3.15
CA SER A 124 -8.84 0.36 3.33
C SER A 124 -7.93 -0.66 2.65
N LEU A 125 -6.80 -0.21 2.14
CA LEU A 125 -5.88 -1.05 1.38
C LEU A 125 -4.50 -1.07 2.03
N LEU A 126 -3.95 -2.27 2.17
CA LEU A 126 -2.52 -2.48 2.38
C LEU A 126 -1.88 -2.69 1.02
N ARG A 127 -0.91 -1.82 0.65
CA ARG A 127 -0.21 -1.89 -0.63
C ARG A 127 1.24 -2.29 -0.39
N SER A 128 1.65 -3.45 -0.91
CA SER A 128 3.05 -3.83 -1.04
C SER A 128 3.56 -3.41 -2.41
N ILE A 129 4.63 -2.62 -2.45
CA ILE A 129 5.18 -2.06 -3.69
C ILE A 129 6.56 -2.62 -3.93
N HIS A 130 6.81 -3.08 -5.15
CA HIS A 130 8.12 -3.47 -5.62
C HIS A 130 8.61 -2.51 -6.71
N TYR A 131 9.78 -1.94 -6.49
CA TYR A 131 10.51 -1.14 -7.46
C TYR A 131 11.67 -1.96 -8.01
N PRO A 132 11.53 -2.61 -9.17
CA PRO A 132 12.61 -3.41 -9.73
C PRO A 132 13.84 -2.54 -10.08
N PRO A 133 15.04 -3.13 -10.17
CA PRO A 133 16.23 -2.43 -10.62
C PRO A 133 16.00 -1.73 -11.96
N VAL A 134 16.51 -0.51 -12.11
CA VAL A 134 16.37 0.27 -13.34
C VAL A 134 17.59 0.02 -14.22
N GLU A 135 17.37 -0.55 -15.41
CA GLU A 135 18.44 -0.91 -16.34
C GLU A 135 19.09 0.30 -17.03
N SER A 136 18.45 1.47 -17.03
CA SER A 136 19.01 2.69 -17.62
C SER A 136 18.58 3.95 -16.88
N PHE A 137 19.49 4.94 -16.81
CA PHE A 137 19.27 6.25 -16.22
C PHE A 137 18.39 7.19 -17.09
N SER A 138 17.78 6.72 -18.17
CA SER A 138 16.96 7.52 -19.06
C SER A 138 15.64 7.98 -18.44
N ASN A 139 15.17 7.36 -17.35
CA ASN A 139 14.05 7.84 -16.55
C ASN A 139 14.29 7.49 -15.07
N PRO A 140 14.97 8.34 -14.29
CA PRO A 140 15.38 8.04 -12.92
C PRO A 140 14.21 8.01 -11.91
N GLN A 141 13.03 8.50 -12.27
CA GLN A 141 11.90 8.54 -11.36
C GLN A 141 11.16 7.20 -11.35
N ARG A 142 11.20 6.51 -10.21
CA ARG A 142 10.48 5.25 -9.97
C ARG A 142 9.00 5.49 -9.72
N ALA A 143 8.66 6.55 -8.99
CA ALA A 143 7.31 7.05 -8.77
C ALA A 143 7.31 8.58 -8.89
N ARG A 144 6.29 9.14 -9.51
CA ARG A 144 6.15 10.58 -9.67
C ARG A 144 5.47 11.20 -8.46
N ALA A 145 5.66 12.52 -8.33
CA ALA A 145 4.96 13.29 -7.30
C ALA A 145 3.44 13.13 -7.45
N HIS A 146 2.77 12.83 -6.36
CA HIS A 146 1.31 12.69 -6.30
C HIS A 146 0.81 12.97 -4.89
N GLU A 147 -0.47 13.18 -4.77
CA GLU A 147 -1.18 13.24 -3.51
C GLU A 147 -2.00 11.95 -3.33
N ASP A 148 -2.03 11.43 -2.11
CA ASP A 148 -2.88 10.30 -1.78
C ASP A 148 -4.33 10.76 -1.64
N ILE A 149 -5.27 10.02 -2.23
CA ILE A 149 -6.71 10.35 -2.26
C ILE A 149 -7.51 9.73 -1.10
N ASN A 150 -6.84 9.39 -0.02
CA ASN A 150 -7.41 8.77 1.18
C ASN A 150 -7.41 9.74 2.38
N LEU A 151 -7.87 9.27 3.56
CA LEU A 151 -7.84 10.08 4.79
C LEU A 151 -6.42 10.23 5.33
N ILE A 152 -5.70 9.12 5.45
CA ILE A 152 -4.31 9.03 5.91
C ILE A 152 -3.62 7.87 5.23
N THR A 153 -2.30 7.97 5.08
CA THR A 153 -1.43 6.87 4.70
C THR A 153 -0.48 6.56 5.86
N LEU A 154 -0.40 5.29 6.23
CA LEU A 154 0.64 4.77 7.13
C LEU A 154 1.71 4.14 6.26
N LEU A 155 2.88 4.76 6.20
CA LEU A 155 3.99 4.27 5.41
C LEU A 155 4.98 3.51 6.30
N ILE A 156 5.19 2.23 6.00
CA ILE A 156 6.32 1.48 6.54
C ILE A 156 7.51 1.80 5.64
N GLY A 157 8.54 2.39 6.23
CA GLY A 157 9.70 2.89 5.49
C GLY A 157 10.49 1.78 4.80
N ALA A 158 11.06 2.09 3.64
CA ALA A 158 12.03 1.23 2.98
C ALA A 158 13.42 1.37 3.64
N GLU A 159 14.29 0.39 3.39
CA GLU A 159 15.69 0.45 3.85
C GLU A 159 16.52 1.48 3.07
N GLU A 160 16.09 1.81 1.84
CA GLU A 160 16.73 2.78 0.97
C GLU A 160 16.01 4.13 0.98
N GLY A 161 16.78 5.21 0.91
CA GLY A 161 16.26 6.58 0.75
C GLY A 161 15.63 6.82 -0.62
N GLY A 162 15.03 8.01 -0.78
CA GLY A 162 14.44 8.46 -2.05
C GLY A 162 13.03 9.03 -1.93
N LEU A 163 12.41 8.91 -0.76
CA LEU A 163 11.15 9.60 -0.48
C LEU A 163 11.41 11.08 -0.24
N GLU A 164 10.66 11.93 -0.93
CA GLU A 164 10.67 13.37 -0.74
C GLU A 164 9.25 13.90 -0.58
N VAL A 165 9.08 14.89 0.28
CA VAL A 165 7.79 15.55 0.53
C VAL A 165 7.87 17.00 0.10
N LEU A 166 6.90 17.46 -0.70
CA LEU A 166 6.82 18.84 -1.14
C LEU A 166 6.29 19.73 0.01
N ASN A 167 7.10 20.70 0.42
CA ASN A 167 6.71 21.68 1.43
C ASN A 167 5.84 22.80 0.80
N LYS A 168 5.13 23.53 1.66
CA LYS A 168 4.25 24.65 1.27
C LYS A 168 5.00 25.81 0.58
N ASP A 169 6.30 25.96 0.84
CA ASP A 169 7.15 26.97 0.19
C ASP A 169 7.71 26.52 -1.17
N GLY A 170 7.35 25.30 -1.62
CA GLY A 170 7.82 24.71 -2.88
C GLY A 170 9.15 23.98 -2.78
N SER A 171 9.76 23.88 -1.60
CA SER A 171 10.98 23.07 -1.38
C SER A 171 10.64 21.60 -1.19
N TRP A 172 11.55 20.71 -1.63
CA TRP A 172 11.45 19.26 -1.38
C TRP A 172 12.24 18.89 -0.14
N ILE A 173 11.58 18.18 0.79
CA ILE A 173 12.18 17.67 2.02
C ILE A 173 12.42 16.19 1.85
N LYS A 174 13.66 15.75 1.97
CA LYS A 174 14.02 14.33 2.00
C LYS A 174 13.54 13.69 3.30
N VAL A 175 12.94 12.51 3.18
CA VAL A 175 12.59 11.66 4.33
C VAL A 175 13.64 10.56 4.42
N GLU A 176 14.47 10.64 5.45
CA GLU A 176 15.49 9.62 5.68
C GLU A 176 14.86 8.37 6.30
N PRO A 177 15.27 7.17 5.86
CA PRO A 177 14.83 5.93 6.47
C PRO A 177 15.18 5.90 7.97
N SER A 178 14.25 5.47 8.81
CA SER A 178 14.55 5.27 10.23
C SER A 178 15.18 3.90 10.44
N SER A 179 16.32 3.86 11.11
CA SER A 179 16.94 2.58 11.53
C SER A 179 16.17 1.86 12.64
N GLU A 180 15.15 2.52 13.21
CA GLU A 180 14.33 2.02 14.32
C GLU A 180 12.95 1.51 13.87
N ALA A 181 12.67 1.53 12.56
CA ALA A 181 11.39 1.08 12.00
C ALA A 181 11.35 -0.45 11.84
#